data_401e467f1c2bac9f310d0f99d1f07855
#
_entry.id   401e467f1c2bac9f310d0f99d1f07855
#
_cell.length_a   1.000
_cell.length_b   1.000
_cell.length_c   1.000
_cell.angle_alpha   90.00
_cell.angle_beta   90.00
_cell.angle_gamma   90.00
#
_symmetry.space_group_name_H-M   'P 1'
#
loop_
_entity.id
_entity.type
_entity.pdbx_description
1 polymer ?
#
loop_
_entity_poly.entity_id
_entity_poly.type
_entity_poly.pdbx_seq_one_letter_code
_entity_poly.pdbx_strand_id
1 'polypeptide(L)'
;MTKNRVVITGMGVVSPIGNNLNEFWDNLKIGYNGIDDITLFDTEKFDVKIAGQSSIDLNHFFDRKELNKLDRFSSFALIAADQAIHQSELLKSNFSNDRIGVIVGSGIGGIGTFETQHKKLLKNPRFVSPFFIPAMISDIAAGQISIKYGFKGLNYSVASAC
;
A
#
# COMPACT_ATOMS: atom_id res chain seq x y z
N MET A 1 3.25 -37.71 8.91
CA MET A 1 2.56 -36.45 8.65
C MET A 1 3.00 -35.93 7.29
N THR A 2 2.11 -35.88 6.32
CA THR A 2 2.39 -35.25 5.02
C THR A 2 2.56 -33.74 5.24
N LYS A 3 3.75 -33.20 4.98
CA LYS A 3 3.98 -31.75 5.06
C LYS A 3 3.18 -31.07 3.94
N ASN A 4 2.29 -30.14 4.30
CA ASN A 4 1.63 -29.28 3.33
C ASN A 4 2.68 -28.45 2.59
N ARG A 5 2.62 -28.43 1.27
CA ARG A 5 3.51 -27.63 0.42
C ARG A 5 2.91 -26.23 0.24
N VAL A 6 3.64 -25.21 0.61
CA VAL A 6 3.28 -23.80 0.41
C VAL A 6 4.06 -23.25 -0.77
N VAL A 7 3.40 -22.53 -1.67
CA VAL A 7 3.99 -21.96 -2.89
C VAL A 7 3.59 -20.51 -3.05
N ILE A 8 4.46 -19.72 -3.68
CA ILE A 8 4.17 -18.36 -4.13
C ILE A 8 3.62 -18.47 -5.55
N THR A 9 2.41 -17.98 -5.78
CA THR A 9 1.72 -18.06 -7.07
C THR A 9 1.65 -16.73 -7.81
N GLY A 10 1.85 -15.61 -7.12
CA GLY A 10 1.88 -14.28 -7.71
C GLY A 10 2.60 -13.29 -6.81
N MET A 11 3.16 -12.27 -7.43
CA MET A 11 3.91 -11.21 -6.78
C MET A 11 3.51 -9.85 -7.35
N GLY A 12 3.58 -8.81 -6.52
CA GLY A 12 3.41 -7.43 -6.93
C GLY A 12 4.31 -6.51 -6.14
N VAL A 13 4.69 -5.40 -6.74
CA VAL A 13 5.62 -4.45 -6.13
C VAL A 13 5.30 -3.00 -6.50
N VAL A 14 5.49 -2.12 -5.53
CA VAL A 14 5.55 -0.67 -5.69
C VAL A 14 6.77 -0.20 -4.91
N SER A 15 7.75 0.33 -5.60
CA SER A 15 9.03 0.70 -4.98
C SER A 15 9.70 1.87 -5.71
N PRO A 16 10.76 2.47 -5.13
CA PRO A 16 11.53 3.51 -5.81
C PRO A 16 12.26 3.03 -7.07
N ILE A 17 12.48 1.74 -7.23
CA ILE A 17 13.18 1.16 -8.40
C ILE A 17 12.25 0.42 -9.37
N GLY A 18 10.94 0.49 -9.16
CA GLY A 18 9.97 -0.09 -10.09
C GLY A 18 8.58 -0.21 -9.49
N ASN A 19 7.57 0.01 -10.31
CA ASN A 19 6.16 0.01 -9.93
C ASN A 19 5.42 -1.23 -10.46
N ASN A 20 6.15 -2.17 -11.02
CA ASN A 20 5.73 -3.51 -11.39
C ASN A 20 6.93 -4.46 -11.32
N LEU A 21 6.65 -5.76 -11.32
CA LEU A 21 7.66 -6.79 -11.10
C LEU A 21 8.79 -6.79 -12.14
N ASN A 22 8.46 -6.55 -13.41
CA ASN A 22 9.46 -6.56 -14.49
C ASN A 22 10.42 -5.38 -14.35
N GLU A 23 9.87 -4.17 -14.19
CA GLU A 23 10.66 -2.95 -13.97
C GLU A 23 11.53 -3.07 -12.71
N PHE A 24 10.96 -3.51 -11.60
CA PHE A 24 11.69 -3.75 -10.37
C PHE A 24 12.86 -4.72 -10.56
N TRP A 25 12.60 -5.85 -11.21
CA TRP A 25 13.62 -6.88 -11.42
C TRP A 25 14.72 -6.43 -12.38
N ASP A 26 14.36 -5.74 -13.46
CA ASP A 26 15.35 -5.23 -14.43
C ASP A 26 16.24 -4.17 -13.80
N ASN A 27 15.67 -3.23 -13.03
CA ASN A 27 16.44 -2.24 -12.30
C ASN A 27 17.30 -2.84 -11.19
N LEU A 28 16.80 -3.86 -10.50
CA LEU A 28 17.56 -4.56 -9.47
C LEU A 28 18.80 -5.25 -10.06
N LYS A 29 18.66 -5.92 -11.22
CA LYS A 29 19.77 -6.60 -11.89
C LYS A 29 20.92 -5.68 -12.30
N ILE A 30 20.60 -4.45 -12.71
CA ILE A 30 21.62 -3.46 -13.11
C ILE A 30 22.14 -2.62 -11.94
N GLY A 31 21.64 -2.86 -10.71
CA GLY A 31 22.01 -2.06 -9.54
C GLY A 31 21.52 -0.62 -9.60
N TYR A 32 20.35 -0.38 -10.22
CA TYR A 32 19.76 0.95 -10.29
C TYR A 32 19.51 1.53 -8.89
N ASN A 33 19.97 2.77 -8.67
CA ASN A 33 19.77 3.46 -7.40
C ASN A 33 18.44 4.22 -7.42
N GLY A 34 17.51 3.80 -6.56
CA GLY A 34 16.21 4.47 -6.39
C GLY A 34 16.18 5.57 -5.33
N ILE A 35 17.35 6.00 -4.82
CA ILE A 35 17.44 7.10 -3.86
C ILE A 35 17.77 8.38 -4.62
N ASP A 36 16.97 9.41 -4.41
CA ASP A 36 17.08 10.70 -5.08
C ASP A 36 16.61 11.82 -4.12
N ASP A 37 16.69 13.07 -4.56
CA ASP A 37 16.21 14.21 -3.79
C ASP A 37 14.72 14.06 -3.40
N ILE A 38 14.39 14.40 -2.17
CA ILE A 38 13.02 14.38 -1.67
C ILE A 38 12.21 15.48 -2.36
N THR A 39 11.13 15.07 -3.03
CA THR A 39 10.21 15.98 -3.74
C THR A 39 8.82 16.08 -3.11
N LEU A 40 8.50 15.21 -2.15
CA LEU A 40 7.17 15.13 -1.53
C LEU A 40 6.89 16.25 -0.51
N PHE A 41 7.94 16.87 0.02
CA PHE A 41 7.85 18.01 0.94
C PHE A 41 9.12 18.85 0.90
N ASP A 42 9.05 20.05 1.46
CA ASP A 42 10.19 20.95 1.57
C ASP A 42 11.22 20.42 2.57
N THR A 43 12.45 20.23 2.11
CA THR A 43 13.57 19.68 2.88
C THR A 43 14.58 20.72 3.35
N GLU A 44 14.32 22.03 3.15
CA GLU A 44 15.29 23.09 3.47
C GLU A 44 15.83 23.00 4.91
N LYS A 45 14.94 22.66 5.86
CA LYS A 45 15.25 22.58 7.30
C LYS A 45 15.73 21.20 7.78
N PHE A 46 15.94 20.24 6.87
CA PHE A 46 16.36 18.90 7.20
C PHE A 46 17.82 18.66 6.83
N ASP A 47 18.54 17.90 7.67
CA ASP A 47 19.93 17.51 7.39
C ASP A 47 19.99 16.49 6.24
N VAL A 48 19.04 15.57 6.19
CA VAL A 48 18.92 14.57 5.13
C VAL A 48 17.88 15.02 4.10
N LYS A 49 18.28 15.10 2.84
CA LYS A 49 17.45 15.60 1.73
C LYS A 49 17.15 14.56 0.66
N ILE A 50 17.62 13.32 0.85
CA ILE A 50 17.45 12.24 -0.10
C ILE A 50 16.64 11.10 0.51
N ALA A 51 15.83 10.43 -0.31
CA ALA A 51 15.08 9.24 0.07
C ALA A 51 14.70 8.39 -1.15
N GLY A 52 14.37 7.12 -0.92
CA GLY A 52 13.72 6.29 -1.92
C GLY A 52 12.23 6.62 -1.99
N GLN A 53 11.79 7.25 -3.06
CA GLN A 53 10.39 7.62 -3.31
C GLN A 53 9.87 6.87 -4.52
N SER A 54 8.73 6.18 -4.40
CA SER A 54 8.05 5.63 -5.57
C SER A 54 7.48 6.75 -6.42
N SER A 55 7.77 6.71 -7.71
CA SER A 55 7.30 7.66 -8.73
C SER A 55 5.91 7.33 -9.27
N ILE A 56 5.22 6.33 -8.70
CA ILE A 56 3.93 5.88 -9.20
C ILE A 56 2.88 6.99 -9.15
N ASP A 57 2.22 7.24 -10.28
CA ASP A 57 1.07 8.14 -10.34
C ASP A 57 -0.20 7.39 -9.96
N LEU A 58 -0.71 7.67 -8.77
CA LEU A 58 -1.91 7.05 -8.23
C LEU A 58 -3.18 7.36 -9.03
N ASN A 59 -3.22 8.45 -9.80
CA ASN A 59 -4.37 8.82 -10.62
C ASN A 59 -4.61 7.84 -11.78
N HIS A 60 -3.62 7.04 -12.15
CA HIS A 60 -3.79 5.96 -13.13
C HIS A 60 -4.56 4.75 -12.58
N PHE A 61 -4.65 4.62 -11.25
CA PHE A 61 -5.20 3.44 -10.57
C PHE A 61 -6.50 3.73 -9.81
N PHE A 62 -6.69 4.97 -9.38
CA PHE A 62 -7.80 5.37 -8.53
C PHE A 62 -8.40 6.69 -9.01
N ASP A 63 -9.72 6.81 -8.87
CA ASP A 63 -10.36 8.09 -9.07
C ASP A 63 -10.14 9.06 -7.88
N ARG A 64 -10.49 10.34 -8.07
CA ARG A 64 -10.32 11.36 -7.04
C ARG A 64 -11.12 11.07 -5.76
N LYS A 65 -12.28 10.38 -5.88
CA LYS A 65 -13.11 10.07 -4.71
C LYS A 65 -12.49 8.94 -3.89
N GLU A 66 -11.88 7.98 -4.55
CA GLU A 66 -11.12 6.89 -3.93
C GLU A 66 -9.88 7.44 -3.23
N LEU A 67 -9.07 8.26 -3.92
CA LEU A 67 -7.87 8.88 -3.35
C LEU A 67 -8.18 9.74 -2.10
N ASN A 68 -9.33 10.38 -2.03
CA ASN A 68 -9.74 11.13 -0.85
C ASN A 68 -10.02 10.26 0.39
N LYS A 69 -10.15 8.95 0.22
CA LYS A 69 -10.46 7.98 1.28
C LYS A 69 -9.29 7.06 1.59
N LEU A 70 -8.22 7.09 0.76
CA LEU A 70 -7.05 6.24 0.89
C LEU A 70 -5.84 7.07 1.33
N ASP A 71 -5.05 6.52 2.23
CA ASP A 71 -3.67 6.97 2.42
C ASP A 71 -2.76 6.32 1.37
N ARG A 72 -1.59 6.92 1.14
CA ARG A 72 -0.62 6.43 0.16
C ARG A 72 -0.18 4.99 0.44
N PHE A 73 -0.03 4.58 1.72
CA PHE A 73 0.35 3.21 2.06
C PHE A 73 -0.71 2.18 1.63
N SER A 74 -1.99 2.51 1.83
CA SER A 74 -3.10 1.65 1.39
C SER A 74 -3.18 1.57 -0.13
N SER A 75 -2.92 2.69 -0.83
CA SER A 75 -2.88 2.71 -2.29
C SER A 75 -1.77 1.80 -2.83
N PHE A 76 -0.58 1.83 -2.23
CA PHE A 76 0.52 0.95 -2.61
C PHE A 76 0.19 -0.53 -2.37
N ALA A 77 -0.41 -0.84 -1.21
CA ALA A 77 -0.84 -2.20 -0.90
C ALA A 77 -1.88 -2.72 -1.90
N LEU A 78 -2.85 -1.89 -2.28
CA LEU A 78 -3.87 -2.23 -3.28
C LEU A 78 -3.26 -2.50 -4.65
N ILE A 79 -2.33 -1.66 -5.12
CA ILE A 79 -1.66 -1.84 -6.42
C ILE A 79 -0.81 -3.11 -6.42
N ALA A 80 0.00 -3.32 -5.38
CA ALA A 80 0.83 -4.51 -5.28
C ALA A 80 -0.03 -5.79 -5.18
N ALA A 81 -1.12 -5.77 -4.40
CA ALA A 81 -2.05 -6.88 -4.33
C ALA A 81 -2.72 -7.17 -5.67
N ASP A 82 -3.13 -6.13 -6.41
CA ASP A 82 -3.71 -6.25 -7.75
C ASP A 82 -2.78 -6.99 -8.71
N GLN A 83 -1.50 -6.60 -8.76
CA GLN A 83 -0.48 -7.25 -9.57
C GLN A 83 -0.33 -8.75 -9.19
N ALA A 84 -0.23 -9.05 -7.89
CA ALA A 84 -0.08 -10.43 -7.40
C ALA A 84 -1.30 -11.29 -7.70
N ILE A 85 -2.51 -10.77 -7.51
CA ILE A 85 -3.78 -11.45 -7.79
C ILE A 85 -3.93 -11.73 -9.28
N HIS A 86 -3.60 -10.77 -10.14
CA HIS A 86 -3.64 -10.96 -11.59
C HIS A 86 -2.61 -11.99 -12.05
N GLN A 87 -1.36 -11.91 -11.58
CA GLN A 87 -0.31 -12.85 -11.94
C GLN A 87 -0.64 -14.29 -11.53
N SER A 88 -1.21 -14.47 -10.33
CA SER A 88 -1.62 -15.78 -9.82
C SER A 88 -2.88 -16.36 -10.47
N GLU A 89 -3.60 -15.55 -11.26
CA GLU A 89 -4.93 -15.89 -11.79
C GLU A 89 -5.94 -16.30 -10.70
N LEU A 90 -5.75 -15.82 -9.46
CA LEU A 90 -6.55 -16.21 -8.30
C LEU A 90 -8.05 -16.05 -8.52
N LEU A 91 -8.46 -14.98 -9.21
CA LEU A 91 -9.87 -14.70 -9.49
C LEU A 91 -10.51 -15.67 -10.50
N LYS A 92 -9.69 -16.42 -11.25
CA LYS A 92 -10.16 -17.49 -12.16
C LYS A 92 -10.22 -18.85 -11.46
N SER A 93 -9.73 -18.94 -10.23
CA SER A 93 -9.72 -20.18 -9.45
C SER A 93 -11.11 -20.51 -8.88
N ASN A 94 -11.32 -21.77 -8.53
CA ASN A 94 -12.55 -22.23 -7.88
C ASN A 94 -12.47 -22.15 -6.34
N PHE A 95 -11.54 -21.39 -5.79
CA PHE A 95 -11.45 -21.21 -4.34
C PHE A 95 -12.62 -20.34 -3.83
N SER A 96 -13.23 -20.80 -2.73
CA SER A 96 -14.21 -19.98 -2.01
C SER A 96 -13.54 -18.74 -1.43
N ASN A 97 -14.17 -17.57 -1.58
CA ASN A 97 -13.70 -16.32 -0.99
C ASN A 97 -13.56 -16.40 0.54
N ASP A 98 -14.29 -17.29 1.22
CA ASP A 98 -14.18 -17.51 2.66
C ASP A 98 -12.83 -18.15 3.06
N ARG A 99 -12.10 -18.70 2.11
CA ARG A 99 -10.78 -19.31 2.31
C ARG A 99 -9.62 -18.40 1.91
N ILE A 100 -9.92 -17.23 1.36
CA ILE A 100 -8.89 -16.28 0.93
C ILE A 100 -8.76 -15.21 1.99
N GLY A 101 -7.63 -15.23 2.70
CA GLY A 101 -7.31 -14.24 3.72
C GLY A 101 -6.37 -13.17 3.19
N VAL A 102 -6.36 -12.01 3.86
CA VAL A 102 -5.46 -10.89 3.56
C VAL A 102 -4.73 -10.47 4.83
N ILE A 103 -3.40 -10.51 4.77
CA ILE A 103 -2.53 -10.09 5.87
C ILE A 103 -1.57 -9.03 5.32
N VAL A 104 -1.54 -7.87 5.96
CA VAL A 104 -0.65 -6.76 5.57
C VAL A 104 0.22 -6.36 6.76
N GLY A 105 1.52 -6.28 6.56
CA GLY A 105 2.44 -5.67 7.52
C GLY A 105 2.44 -4.15 7.36
N SER A 106 2.16 -3.41 8.45
CA SER A 106 2.23 -1.94 8.45
C SER A 106 2.69 -1.45 9.82
N GLY A 107 3.76 -0.66 9.87
CA GLY A 107 4.29 -0.16 11.13
C GLY A 107 3.40 0.90 11.80
N ILE A 108 2.81 1.80 11.01
CA ILE A 108 2.09 2.98 11.53
C ILE A 108 0.73 3.16 10.84
N GLY A 109 0.58 2.68 9.62
CA GLY A 109 -0.59 2.99 8.80
C GLY A 109 -0.44 4.34 8.09
N GLY A 110 -1.53 5.10 7.98
CA GLY A 110 -1.64 6.34 7.22
C GLY A 110 -1.09 7.56 7.93
N ILE A 111 0.21 7.62 8.19
CA ILE A 111 0.84 8.76 8.89
C ILE A 111 0.69 10.07 8.13
N GLY A 112 0.72 10.04 6.78
CA GLY A 112 0.49 11.22 5.94
C GLY A 112 -0.93 11.78 6.10
N THR A 113 -1.91 10.89 6.17
CA THR A 113 -3.29 11.25 6.49
C THR A 113 -3.39 11.85 7.89
N PHE A 114 -2.75 11.25 8.89
CA PHE A 114 -2.73 11.78 10.26
C PHE A 114 -2.20 13.21 10.29
N GLU A 115 -1.03 13.45 9.71
CA GLU A 115 -0.40 14.77 9.66
C GLU A 115 -1.34 15.81 8.99
N THR A 116 -1.91 15.44 7.85
CA THR A 116 -2.81 16.33 7.10
C THR A 116 -4.07 16.66 7.89
N GLN A 117 -4.69 15.67 8.53
CA GLN A 117 -5.91 15.87 9.31
C GLN A 117 -5.62 16.64 10.61
N HIS A 118 -4.47 16.42 11.24
CA HIS A 118 -4.04 17.19 12.40
C HIS A 118 -3.86 18.68 12.06
N LYS A 119 -3.18 18.99 10.95
CA LYS A 119 -3.07 20.38 10.44
C LYS A 119 -4.44 21.03 10.19
N LYS A 120 -5.43 20.27 9.70
CA LYS A 120 -6.80 20.73 9.50
C LYS A 120 -7.51 20.96 10.83
N LEU A 121 -7.36 20.05 11.79
CA LEU A 121 -7.94 20.15 13.13
C LEU A 121 -7.49 21.44 13.84
N LEU A 122 -6.21 21.77 13.78
CA LEU A 122 -5.66 22.99 14.37
C LEU A 122 -6.22 24.27 13.74
N LYS A 123 -6.65 24.23 12.48
CA LYS A 123 -7.32 25.36 11.82
C LYS A 123 -8.79 25.46 12.18
N ASN A 124 -9.52 24.37 12.05
CA ASN A 124 -10.94 24.27 12.41
C ASN A 124 -11.35 22.79 12.46
N PRO A 125 -11.93 22.31 13.57
CA PRO A 125 -12.40 20.93 13.70
C PRO A 125 -13.34 20.46 12.58
N ARG A 126 -14.12 21.38 11.99
CA ARG A 126 -15.04 21.07 10.88
C ARG A 126 -14.34 20.68 9.58
N PHE A 127 -13.03 20.92 9.46
CA PHE A 127 -12.24 20.55 8.28
C PHE A 127 -11.70 19.12 8.35
N VAL A 128 -11.82 18.44 9.48
CA VAL A 128 -11.41 17.06 9.63
C VAL A 128 -12.31 16.15 8.80
N SER A 129 -11.70 15.28 8.01
CA SER A 129 -12.45 14.35 7.16
C SER A 129 -13.18 13.28 8.00
N PRO A 130 -14.43 12.93 7.67
CA PRO A 130 -15.09 11.77 8.28
C PRO A 130 -14.37 10.44 7.94
N PHE A 131 -13.57 10.44 6.90
CA PHE A 131 -12.74 9.29 6.51
C PHE A 131 -11.36 9.28 7.19
N PHE A 132 -11.09 10.18 8.15
CA PHE A 132 -9.79 10.27 8.81
C PHE A 132 -9.36 8.93 9.41
N ILE A 133 -10.16 8.38 10.31
CA ILE A 133 -9.83 7.11 10.97
C ILE A 133 -9.77 5.95 9.96
N PRO A 134 -10.79 5.74 9.11
CA PRO A 134 -10.73 4.69 8.09
C PRO A 134 -9.57 4.77 7.11
N ALA A 135 -8.99 5.94 6.88
CA ALA A 135 -7.83 6.09 6.00
C ALA A 135 -6.49 5.91 6.73
N MET A 136 -6.50 6.07 8.08
CA MET A 136 -5.26 6.11 8.87
C MET A 136 -4.89 4.78 9.51
N ILE A 137 -5.86 3.99 9.98
CA ILE A 137 -5.58 2.78 10.77
C ILE A 137 -4.77 1.75 9.97
N SER A 138 -3.86 1.05 10.65
CA SER A 138 -2.88 0.17 9.99
C SER A 138 -3.48 -1.05 9.30
N ASP A 139 -4.63 -1.53 9.75
CA ASP A 139 -5.34 -2.70 9.21
C ASP A 139 -6.19 -2.38 7.98
N ILE A 140 -6.43 -1.09 7.69
CA ILE A 140 -7.30 -0.69 6.59
C ILE A 140 -6.80 -1.18 5.23
N ALA A 141 -5.49 -1.29 5.02
CA ALA A 141 -4.95 -1.79 3.76
C ALA A 141 -5.41 -3.23 3.48
N ALA A 142 -5.38 -4.12 4.49
CA ALA A 142 -5.92 -5.46 4.37
C ALA A 142 -7.44 -5.43 4.15
N GLY A 143 -8.15 -4.56 4.87
CA GLY A 143 -9.59 -4.34 4.70
C GLY A 143 -9.98 -3.90 3.30
N GLN A 144 -9.27 -2.92 2.72
CA GLN A 144 -9.53 -2.42 1.38
C GLN A 144 -9.29 -3.47 0.29
N ILE A 145 -8.24 -4.29 0.43
CA ILE A 145 -8.00 -5.42 -0.48
C ILE A 145 -9.16 -6.42 -0.40
N SER A 146 -9.58 -6.78 0.81
CA SER A 146 -10.70 -7.71 1.00
C SER A 146 -12.00 -7.17 0.44
N ILE A 147 -12.30 -5.89 0.62
CA ILE A 147 -13.50 -5.24 0.07
C ILE A 147 -13.44 -5.24 -1.46
N LYS A 148 -12.31 -4.86 -2.05
CA LYS A 148 -12.15 -4.78 -3.52
C LYS A 148 -12.40 -6.12 -4.21
N TYR A 149 -11.94 -7.22 -3.62
CA TYR A 149 -12.01 -8.55 -4.23
C TYR A 149 -13.07 -9.48 -3.62
N GLY A 150 -13.76 -9.03 -2.59
CA GLY A 150 -14.78 -9.83 -1.91
C GLY A 150 -14.20 -10.98 -1.07
N PHE A 151 -12.93 -10.90 -0.65
CA PHE A 151 -12.30 -11.93 0.19
C PHE A 151 -12.86 -11.88 1.60
N LYS A 152 -13.16 -13.06 2.18
CA LYS A 152 -13.88 -13.20 3.46
C LYS A 152 -13.14 -14.06 4.49
N GLY A 153 -11.93 -14.50 4.15
CA GLY A 153 -11.05 -15.21 5.09
C GLY A 153 -10.46 -14.28 6.14
N LEU A 154 -9.43 -14.75 6.82
CA LEU A 154 -8.73 -13.95 7.84
C LEU A 154 -8.26 -12.60 7.28
N ASN A 155 -8.55 -11.52 8.01
CA ASN A 155 -8.16 -10.17 7.62
C ASN A 155 -7.58 -9.46 8.85
N TYR A 156 -6.29 -9.15 8.82
CA TYR A 156 -5.64 -8.39 9.88
C TYR A 156 -4.33 -7.77 9.41
N SER A 157 -3.84 -6.82 10.19
CA SER A 157 -2.52 -6.22 10.01
C SER A 157 -1.56 -6.68 11.12
N VAL A 158 -0.31 -6.83 10.75
CA VAL A 158 0.79 -7.07 11.69
C VAL A 158 1.58 -5.77 11.83
N ALA A 159 1.61 -5.23 13.04
CA ALA A 159 2.41 -4.07 13.40
C ALA A 159 3.52 -4.51 14.36
N SER A 160 4.67 -4.85 13.82
CA SER A 160 5.85 -5.29 14.56
C SER A 160 7.09 -4.62 13.96
N ALA A 161 7.07 -3.28 13.98
CA ALA A 161 8.14 -2.47 13.44
C ALA A 161 9.33 -2.42 14.40
N CYS A 162 10.52 -2.43 13.85
CA CYS A 162 11.79 -2.28 14.56
C CYS A 162 11.97 -3.25 15.72
#